data_761cd6cf066fa74c493bcbb17a4cc6c4
#
_entry.id   761cd6cf066fa74c493bcbb17a4cc6c4
#
_cell.length_a   1.000
_cell.length_b   1.000
_cell.length_c   1.000
_cell.angle_alpha   90.00
_cell.angle_beta   90.00
_cell.angle_gamma   90.00
#
_symmetry.space_group_name_H-M   'P 1'
#
loop_
_entity.id
_entity.type
_entity.pdbx_description
1 polymer ?
#
loop_
_entity_poly.entity_id
_entity_poly.type
_entity_poly.pdbx_seq_one_letter_code
_entity_poly.pdbx_strand_id
1 'polypeptide(L)'
;MNRVAFLGPHGTFTEQAVWDFELDDAHLVPVDSPSQALAAVRSGEVEWAVVAIENSVDGAVTSTTDALIEAPGVQIYGETELEISFAIMTRPGETLASATSFATHPVGYQQVRRWMATQVPAAQFRAASSNAAAAELVASGEVDVAAAPRRAADLFGLEIHA
;
A
#
# COMPACT_ATOMS: atom_id res chain seq x y z
N MET A 1 -0.94 -24.70 -5.22
CA MET A 1 -0.29 -23.47 -4.73
C MET A 1 -1.22 -22.34 -5.13
N ASN A 2 -1.85 -21.68 -4.16
CA ASN A 2 -2.82 -20.61 -4.43
C ASN A 2 -2.11 -19.40 -5.03
N ARG A 3 -2.66 -18.83 -6.09
CA ARG A 3 -2.18 -17.55 -6.65
C ARG A 3 -3.19 -16.46 -6.30
N VAL A 4 -2.69 -15.36 -5.75
CA VAL A 4 -3.53 -14.25 -5.26
C VAL A 4 -3.10 -12.95 -5.93
N ALA A 5 -3.98 -12.34 -6.72
CA ALA A 5 -3.78 -11.00 -7.23
C ALA A 5 -4.10 -9.95 -6.14
N PHE A 6 -3.31 -8.91 -6.07
CA PHE A 6 -3.54 -7.79 -5.15
C PHE A 6 -3.06 -6.48 -5.75
N LEU A 7 -3.62 -5.35 -5.30
CA LEU A 7 -3.16 -4.04 -5.76
C LEU A 7 -1.73 -3.78 -5.23
N GLY A 8 -0.77 -3.88 -6.15
CA GLY A 8 0.66 -3.71 -5.90
C GLY A 8 1.11 -2.26 -5.69
N PRO A 9 2.41 -2.08 -5.57
CA PRO A 9 3.48 -3.09 -5.53
C PRO A 9 3.52 -3.89 -4.22
N HIS A 10 4.54 -4.73 -4.02
CA HIS A 10 4.80 -5.35 -2.73
C HIS A 10 5.05 -4.30 -1.64
N GLY A 11 4.69 -4.61 -0.38
CA GLY A 11 4.79 -3.69 0.75
C GLY A 11 3.56 -2.80 0.94
N THR A 12 2.47 -2.99 0.16
CA THR A 12 1.21 -2.24 0.30
C THR A 12 0.32 -2.78 1.42
N PHE A 13 -0.66 -1.96 1.86
CA PHE A 13 -1.71 -2.41 2.79
C PHE A 13 -2.58 -3.52 2.19
N THR A 14 -2.81 -3.50 0.87
CA THR A 14 -3.57 -4.57 0.22
C THR A 14 -2.83 -5.90 0.25
N GLU A 15 -1.50 -5.90 0.08
CA GLU A 15 -0.69 -7.11 0.32
C GLU A 15 -0.80 -7.56 1.78
N GLN A 16 -0.76 -6.64 2.74
CA GLN A 16 -0.93 -6.99 4.16
C GLN A 16 -2.27 -7.67 4.41
N ALA A 17 -3.35 -7.19 3.79
CA ALA A 17 -4.68 -7.80 3.92
C ALA A 17 -4.76 -9.24 3.38
N VAL A 18 -3.89 -9.64 2.43
CA VAL A 18 -3.88 -11.03 1.93
C VAL A 18 -3.57 -12.02 3.06
N TRP A 19 -2.72 -11.64 4.00
CA TRP A 19 -2.31 -12.51 5.09
C TRP A 19 -3.41 -12.79 6.12
N ASP A 20 -4.43 -11.92 6.20
CA ASP A 20 -5.58 -12.12 7.09
C ASP A 20 -6.50 -13.25 6.63
N PHE A 21 -6.38 -13.67 5.38
CA PHE A 21 -7.19 -14.76 4.80
C PHE A 21 -6.56 -16.15 4.94
N GLU A 22 -5.47 -16.29 5.69
CA GLU A 22 -4.81 -17.59 5.95
C GLU A 22 -4.52 -18.38 4.66
N LEU A 23 -4.20 -17.67 3.57
CA LEU A 23 -3.83 -18.27 2.29
C LEU A 23 -2.36 -18.72 2.35
N ASP A 24 -2.10 -19.75 3.14
CA ASP A 24 -0.77 -20.32 3.33
C ASP A 24 -0.14 -20.68 1.97
N ASP A 25 1.16 -20.40 1.83
CA ASP A 25 1.94 -20.66 0.61
C ASP A 25 1.37 -19.97 -0.66
N ALA A 26 0.62 -18.88 -0.53
CA ALA A 26 0.11 -18.14 -1.67
C ALA A 26 1.24 -17.49 -2.49
N HIS A 27 1.19 -17.69 -3.80
CA HIS A 27 2.01 -16.93 -4.74
C HIS A 27 1.33 -15.59 -5.01
N LEU A 28 1.91 -14.50 -4.51
CA LEU A 28 1.36 -13.15 -4.63
C LEU A 28 1.68 -12.55 -5.99
N VAL A 29 0.65 -12.04 -6.66
CA VAL A 29 0.74 -11.43 -7.99
C VAL A 29 0.32 -9.96 -7.88
N PRO A 30 1.26 -9.01 -7.85
CA PRO A 30 0.94 -7.59 -7.83
C PRO A 30 0.37 -7.15 -9.17
N VAL A 31 -0.70 -6.36 -9.13
CA VAL A 31 -1.36 -5.76 -10.30
C VAL A 31 -1.56 -4.26 -10.11
N ASP A 32 -1.83 -3.53 -11.20
CA ASP A 32 -1.89 -2.07 -11.18
C ASP A 32 -3.30 -1.52 -10.87
N SER A 33 -4.33 -2.37 -10.90
CA SER A 33 -5.70 -1.93 -10.65
C SER A 33 -6.62 -3.05 -10.16
N PRO A 34 -7.74 -2.70 -9.47
CA PRO A 34 -8.78 -3.67 -9.12
C PRO A 34 -9.34 -4.41 -10.33
N SER A 35 -9.51 -3.72 -11.47
CA SER A 35 -9.98 -4.34 -12.71
C SER A 35 -9.04 -5.43 -13.22
N GLN A 36 -7.73 -5.21 -13.15
CA GLN A 36 -6.74 -6.24 -13.51
C GLN A 36 -6.81 -7.43 -12.54
N ALA A 37 -6.95 -7.19 -11.24
CA ALA A 37 -7.08 -8.26 -10.25
C ALA A 37 -8.29 -9.16 -10.52
N LEU A 38 -9.45 -8.57 -10.76
CA LEU A 38 -10.68 -9.32 -11.05
C LEU A 38 -10.65 -9.99 -12.43
N ALA A 39 -10.01 -9.36 -13.42
CA ALA A 39 -9.80 -9.97 -14.73
C ALA A 39 -8.90 -11.21 -14.65
N ALA A 40 -7.86 -11.18 -13.82
CA ALA A 40 -6.98 -12.32 -13.59
C ALA A 40 -7.72 -13.51 -12.94
N VAL A 41 -8.64 -13.24 -11.99
CA VAL A 41 -9.51 -14.29 -11.42
C VAL A 41 -10.44 -14.84 -12.50
N ARG A 42 -11.09 -13.99 -13.28
CA ARG A 42 -12.05 -14.40 -14.31
C ARG A 42 -11.40 -15.23 -15.42
N SER A 43 -10.16 -14.95 -15.77
CA SER A 43 -9.40 -15.71 -16.77
C SER A 43 -8.84 -17.02 -16.22
N GLY A 44 -8.87 -17.24 -14.89
CA GLY A 44 -8.24 -18.39 -14.24
C GLY A 44 -6.72 -18.26 -14.12
N GLU A 45 -6.17 -17.07 -14.34
CA GLU A 45 -4.75 -16.80 -14.12
C GLU A 45 -4.38 -16.88 -12.64
N VAL A 46 -5.28 -16.41 -11.77
CA VAL A 46 -5.19 -16.55 -10.32
C VAL A 46 -6.48 -17.12 -9.75
N GLU A 47 -6.40 -17.77 -8.58
CA GLU A 47 -7.57 -18.31 -7.89
C GLU A 47 -8.31 -17.24 -7.08
N TRP A 48 -7.56 -16.24 -6.58
CA TRP A 48 -8.09 -15.22 -5.66
C TRP A 48 -7.62 -13.84 -6.04
N ALA A 49 -8.41 -12.84 -5.66
CA ALA A 49 -7.99 -11.44 -5.66
C ALA A 49 -8.36 -10.78 -4.33
N VAL A 50 -7.44 -9.97 -3.80
CA VAL A 50 -7.69 -9.10 -2.65
C VAL A 50 -7.66 -7.66 -3.12
N VAL A 51 -8.76 -6.95 -2.93
CA VAL A 51 -8.95 -5.57 -3.36
C VAL A 51 -9.59 -4.76 -2.24
N ALA A 52 -9.19 -3.50 -2.10
CA ALA A 52 -9.82 -2.59 -1.15
C ALA A 52 -11.19 -2.17 -1.67
N ILE A 53 -12.23 -2.20 -0.83
CA ILE A 53 -13.58 -1.75 -1.18
C ILE A 53 -13.95 -0.44 -0.52
N GLU A 54 -13.38 -0.15 0.63
CA GLU A 54 -13.63 1.07 1.39
C GLU A 54 -12.36 1.54 2.10
N ASN A 55 -12.25 2.85 2.30
CA ASN A 55 -11.25 3.50 3.12
C ASN A 55 -11.96 4.50 4.04
N SER A 56 -11.71 4.44 5.34
CA SER A 56 -12.39 5.27 6.36
C SER A 56 -12.18 6.78 6.17
N VAL A 57 -11.17 7.20 5.40
CA VAL A 57 -10.89 8.62 5.12
C VAL A 57 -11.55 9.09 3.82
N ASP A 58 -11.44 8.30 2.75
CA ASP A 58 -11.94 8.65 1.42
C ASP A 58 -13.29 8.00 1.07
N GLY A 59 -13.76 7.05 1.89
CA GLY A 59 -15.00 6.30 1.65
C GLY A 59 -14.83 5.16 0.64
N ALA A 60 -15.86 4.91 -0.15
CA ALA A 60 -15.90 3.78 -1.08
C ALA A 60 -14.84 3.88 -2.18
N VAL A 61 -14.18 2.76 -2.46
CA VAL A 61 -13.24 2.62 -3.59
C VAL A 61 -14.06 2.33 -4.86
N THR A 62 -14.51 3.37 -5.55
CA THR A 62 -15.40 3.27 -6.72
C THR A 62 -14.83 2.40 -7.83
N SER A 63 -13.50 2.44 -8.05
CA SER A 63 -12.83 1.59 -9.03
C SER A 63 -13.00 0.09 -8.77
N THR A 64 -13.09 -0.32 -7.51
CA THR A 64 -13.36 -1.71 -7.13
C THR A 64 -14.82 -2.08 -7.38
N THR A 65 -15.74 -1.18 -7.02
CA THR A 65 -17.17 -1.40 -7.29
C THR A 65 -17.45 -1.53 -8.79
N ASP A 66 -16.88 -0.63 -9.59
CA ASP A 66 -17.02 -0.66 -11.05
C ASP A 66 -16.42 -1.97 -11.62
N ALA A 67 -15.24 -2.36 -11.16
CA ALA A 67 -14.59 -3.60 -11.58
C ALA A 67 -15.42 -4.86 -11.25
N LEU A 68 -16.09 -4.89 -10.09
CA LEU A 68 -16.99 -5.99 -9.71
C LEU A 68 -18.21 -6.08 -10.62
N ILE A 69 -18.77 -4.94 -11.02
CA ILE A 69 -19.90 -4.89 -11.97
C ILE A 69 -19.48 -5.43 -13.34
N GLU A 70 -18.25 -5.15 -13.77
CA GLU A 70 -17.69 -5.56 -15.05
C GLU A 70 -17.11 -6.99 -15.07
N ALA A 71 -17.07 -7.68 -13.92
CA ALA A 71 -16.51 -9.02 -13.77
C ALA A 71 -17.59 -10.09 -13.48
N PRO A 72 -18.51 -10.39 -14.42
CA PRO A 72 -19.53 -11.41 -14.19
C PRO A 72 -18.90 -12.77 -13.93
N GLY A 73 -19.42 -13.44 -12.90
CA GLY A 73 -18.94 -14.77 -12.46
C GLY A 73 -17.89 -14.73 -11.34
N VAL A 74 -17.32 -13.56 -11.04
CA VAL A 74 -16.51 -13.39 -9.83
C VAL A 74 -17.44 -13.25 -8.63
N GLN A 75 -17.08 -13.87 -7.50
CA GLN A 75 -17.86 -13.85 -6.26
C GLN A 75 -17.02 -13.33 -5.11
N ILE A 76 -17.64 -12.58 -4.20
CA ILE A 76 -17.00 -12.20 -2.94
C ILE A 76 -17.10 -13.38 -1.96
N TYR A 77 -15.96 -13.85 -1.50
CA TYR A 77 -15.84 -15.00 -0.62
C TYR A 77 -15.67 -14.63 0.85
N GLY A 78 -15.09 -13.46 1.09
CA GLY A 78 -14.83 -12.97 2.44
C GLY A 78 -14.43 -11.51 2.43
N GLU A 79 -14.38 -10.93 3.62
CA GLU A 79 -13.93 -9.57 3.87
C GLU A 79 -13.01 -9.55 5.10
N THR A 80 -12.10 -8.61 5.14
CA THR A 80 -11.28 -8.30 6.30
C THR A 80 -11.20 -6.80 6.48
N GLU A 81 -11.06 -6.36 7.72
CA GLU A 81 -10.82 -4.97 8.08
C GLU A 81 -9.40 -4.81 8.60
N LEU A 82 -8.60 -4.01 7.89
CA LEU A 82 -7.23 -3.75 8.24
C LEU A 82 -7.10 -2.39 8.95
N GLU A 83 -6.58 -2.39 10.17
CA GLU A 83 -6.21 -1.15 10.86
C GLU A 83 -5.02 -0.50 10.15
N ILE A 84 -5.27 0.67 9.54
CA ILE A 84 -4.24 1.40 8.79
C ILE A 84 -3.37 2.22 9.74
N SER A 85 -2.10 1.85 9.84
CA SER A 85 -1.09 2.54 10.61
C SER A 85 0.13 2.82 9.72
N PHE A 86 0.56 4.09 9.69
CA PHE A 86 1.73 4.50 8.93
C PHE A 86 2.97 4.48 9.82
N ALA A 87 4.03 3.84 9.33
CA ALA A 87 5.37 4.00 9.88
C ALA A 87 6.09 5.13 9.13
N ILE A 88 6.79 5.97 9.88
CA ILE A 88 7.66 7.01 9.33
C ILE A 88 9.08 6.47 9.28
N MET A 89 9.68 6.49 8.10
CA MET A 89 10.93 5.76 7.86
C MET A 89 11.92 6.54 7.01
N THR A 90 13.20 6.30 7.28
CA THR A 90 14.35 6.87 6.55
C THR A 90 15.31 5.75 6.15
N ARG A 91 16.36 6.08 5.41
CA ARG A 91 17.52 5.19 5.29
C ARG A 91 18.19 5.01 6.66
N PRO A 92 18.82 3.86 6.93
CA PRO A 92 19.53 3.62 8.18
C PRO A 92 20.58 4.70 8.48
N GLY A 93 20.56 5.19 9.72
CA GLY A 93 21.49 6.22 10.19
C GLY A 93 21.12 7.66 9.82
N GLU A 94 20.05 7.88 9.07
CA GLU A 94 19.52 9.22 8.79
C GLU A 94 18.51 9.66 9.86
N THR A 95 18.35 10.97 10.01
CA THR A 95 17.48 11.54 11.03
C THR A 95 16.37 12.38 10.41
N LEU A 96 15.21 12.41 11.06
CA LEU A 96 14.10 13.26 10.64
C LEU A 96 14.45 14.76 10.67
N ALA A 97 15.38 15.17 11.54
CA ALA A 97 15.76 16.58 11.69
C ALA A 97 16.49 17.16 10.46
N SER A 98 17.17 16.30 9.68
CA SER A 98 17.89 16.72 8.47
C SER A 98 17.06 16.58 7.20
N ALA A 99 15.86 16.01 7.29
CA ALA A 99 15.04 15.71 6.13
C ALA A 99 14.45 16.98 5.48
N THR A 100 14.57 17.06 4.16
CA THR A 100 14.06 18.16 3.32
C THR A 100 12.94 17.74 2.38
N SER A 101 12.72 16.42 2.24
CA SER A 101 11.70 15.84 1.40
C SER A 101 11.03 14.65 2.07
N PHE A 102 9.72 14.49 1.83
CA PHE A 102 9.02 13.26 2.24
C PHE A 102 8.00 12.82 1.19
N ALA A 103 7.79 11.52 1.10
CA ALA A 103 6.86 10.92 0.16
C ALA A 103 5.83 10.02 0.86
N THR A 104 4.66 9.96 0.27
CA THR A 104 3.61 8.98 0.52
C THR A 104 2.56 9.09 -0.61
N HIS A 105 1.61 8.17 -0.68
CA HIS A 105 0.47 8.32 -1.57
C HIS A 105 -0.39 9.52 -1.13
N PRO A 106 -1.04 10.28 -2.06
CA PRO A 106 -1.86 11.45 -1.70
C PRO A 106 -2.93 11.17 -0.64
N VAL A 107 -3.58 10.00 -0.66
CA VAL A 107 -4.53 9.57 0.38
C VAL A 107 -3.83 9.42 1.73
N GLY A 108 -2.66 8.79 1.75
CA GLY A 108 -1.83 8.65 2.97
C GLY A 108 -1.37 10.00 3.51
N TYR A 109 -1.06 10.95 2.62
CA TYR A 109 -0.69 12.31 3.02
C TYR A 109 -1.74 12.97 3.91
N GLN A 110 -3.00 12.83 3.59
CA GLN A 110 -4.07 13.44 4.40
C GLN A 110 -4.05 12.94 5.85
N GLN A 111 -3.64 11.70 6.07
CA GLN A 111 -3.59 11.08 7.40
C GLN A 111 -2.34 11.51 8.19
N VAL A 112 -1.18 11.64 7.53
CA VAL A 112 0.10 11.92 8.21
C VAL A 112 0.49 13.39 8.22
N ARG A 113 -0.14 14.27 7.44
CA ARG A 113 0.26 15.68 7.22
C ARG A 113 0.44 16.49 8.50
N ARG A 114 -0.42 16.28 9.50
CA ARG A 114 -0.34 17.05 10.77
C ARG A 114 0.89 16.65 11.57
N TRP A 115 1.17 15.35 11.61
CA TRP A 115 2.35 14.82 12.27
C TRP A 115 3.61 15.29 11.55
N MET A 116 3.66 15.17 10.22
CA MET A 116 4.79 15.60 9.39
C MET A 116 5.08 17.09 9.55
N ALA A 117 4.07 17.94 9.52
CA ALA A 117 4.24 19.38 9.71
C ALA A 117 4.82 19.76 11.08
N THR A 118 4.60 18.92 12.10
CA THR A 118 5.12 19.15 13.46
C THR A 118 6.53 18.57 13.64
N GLN A 119 6.78 17.38 13.15
CA GLN A 119 8.02 16.64 13.42
C GLN A 119 9.09 16.85 12.35
N VAL A 120 8.67 17.13 11.09
CA VAL A 120 9.59 17.30 9.96
C VAL A 120 9.18 18.54 9.14
N PRO A 121 9.13 19.74 9.76
CA PRO A 121 8.55 20.94 9.15
C PRO A 121 9.29 21.45 7.91
N ALA A 122 10.57 21.07 7.73
CA ALA A 122 11.36 21.44 6.57
C ALA A 122 11.10 20.56 5.34
N ALA A 123 10.49 19.38 5.52
CA ALA A 123 10.32 18.41 4.45
C ALA A 123 9.16 18.80 3.51
N GLN A 124 9.47 18.87 2.22
CA GLN A 124 8.49 19.11 1.17
C GLN A 124 7.84 17.79 0.75
N PHE A 125 6.51 17.80 0.62
CA PHE A 125 5.76 16.64 0.18
C PHE A 125 5.99 16.34 -1.30
N ARG A 126 6.25 15.07 -1.60
CA ARG A 126 6.30 14.50 -2.94
C ARG A 126 5.31 13.33 -3.04
N ALA A 127 4.39 13.41 -3.99
CA ALA A 127 3.42 12.34 -4.21
C ALA A 127 4.11 11.10 -4.80
N ALA A 128 3.81 9.94 -4.24
CA ALA A 128 4.20 8.64 -4.78
C ALA A 128 2.95 7.89 -5.31
N SER A 129 3.15 6.98 -6.24
CA SER A 129 2.06 6.17 -6.82
C SER A 129 1.41 5.22 -5.82
N SER A 130 2.14 4.84 -4.77
CA SER A 130 1.64 4.08 -3.62
C SER A 130 2.47 4.41 -2.37
N ASN A 131 1.98 4.00 -1.18
CA ASN A 131 2.76 4.15 0.05
C ASN A 131 4.04 3.30 0.02
N ALA A 132 4.00 2.12 -0.58
CA ALA A 132 5.19 1.28 -0.74
C ALA A 132 6.20 1.88 -1.73
N ALA A 133 5.73 2.47 -2.84
CA ALA A 133 6.58 3.20 -3.77
C ALA A 133 7.28 4.40 -3.09
N ALA A 134 6.65 5.05 -2.11
CA ALA A 134 7.30 6.09 -1.33
C ALA A 134 8.50 5.55 -0.52
N ALA A 135 8.38 4.34 0.05
CA ALA A 135 9.49 3.70 0.75
C ALA A 135 10.63 3.32 -0.22
N GLU A 136 10.31 2.88 -1.43
CA GLU A 136 11.29 2.61 -2.49
C GLU A 136 12.07 3.88 -2.88
N LEU A 137 11.39 5.04 -3.00
CA LEU A 137 12.05 6.33 -3.25
C LEU A 137 13.02 6.73 -2.12
N VAL A 138 12.71 6.38 -0.87
CA VAL A 138 13.67 6.58 0.24
C VAL A 138 14.85 5.64 0.11
N ALA A 139 14.63 4.36 -0.17
CA ALA A 139 15.70 3.39 -0.34
C ALA A 139 16.66 3.75 -1.48
N SER A 140 16.12 4.30 -2.60
CA SER A 140 16.93 4.80 -3.73
C SER A 140 17.66 6.12 -3.46
N GLY A 141 17.30 6.83 -2.38
CA GLY A 141 17.88 8.13 -2.04
C GLY A 141 17.26 9.32 -2.76
N GLU A 142 16.13 9.14 -3.44
CA GLU A 142 15.42 10.20 -4.14
C GLU A 142 14.60 11.10 -3.20
N VAL A 143 14.23 10.56 -2.02
CA VAL A 143 13.47 11.23 -0.96
C VAL A 143 14.08 10.86 0.39
N ASP A 144 13.96 11.74 1.38
CA ASP A 144 14.58 11.52 2.69
C ASP A 144 13.70 10.68 3.62
N VAL A 145 12.38 10.90 3.59
CA VAL A 145 11.41 10.27 4.52
C VAL A 145 10.25 9.68 3.76
N ALA A 146 9.76 8.52 4.17
CA ALA A 146 8.49 7.97 3.70
C ALA A 146 7.51 7.75 4.86
N ALA A 147 6.22 7.88 4.55
CA ALA A 147 5.14 7.35 5.36
C ALA A 147 4.50 6.18 4.60
N ALA A 148 4.65 4.97 5.14
CA ALA A 148 4.27 3.72 4.48
C ALA A 148 3.87 2.64 5.50
N PRO A 149 3.31 1.50 5.08
CA PRO A 149 3.13 0.35 5.97
C PRO A 149 4.47 -0.08 6.57
N ARG A 150 4.47 -0.52 7.83
CA ARG A 150 5.68 -1.04 8.51
C ARG A 150 6.42 -2.10 7.68
N ARG A 151 5.68 -2.98 7.01
CA ARG A 151 6.23 -4.01 6.14
C ARG A 151 7.12 -3.45 5.02
N ALA A 152 6.85 -2.25 4.53
CA ALA A 152 7.70 -1.62 3.52
C ALA A 152 9.10 -1.30 4.05
N ALA A 153 9.24 -0.98 5.34
CA ALA A 153 10.56 -0.79 5.95
C ALA A 153 11.37 -2.10 5.95
N ASP A 154 10.74 -3.22 6.30
CA ASP A 154 11.40 -4.53 6.27
C ASP A 154 11.82 -4.91 4.84
N LEU A 155 10.95 -4.66 3.86
CA LEU A 155 11.19 -4.98 2.46
C LEU A 155 12.36 -4.19 1.86
N PHE A 156 12.45 -2.90 2.20
CA PHE A 156 13.46 -1.99 1.61
C PHE A 156 14.64 -1.70 2.53
N GLY A 157 14.71 -2.32 3.72
CA GLY A 157 15.82 -2.15 4.66
C GLY A 157 15.89 -0.75 5.28
N LEU A 158 14.72 -0.15 5.58
CA LEU A 158 14.60 1.20 6.13
C LEU A 158 14.48 1.19 7.66
N GLU A 159 14.87 2.29 8.29
CA GLU A 159 14.78 2.52 9.72
C GLU A 159 13.47 3.24 10.07
N ILE A 160 12.71 2.72 11.05
CA ILE A 160 11.45 3.29 11.50
C ILE A 160 11.71 4.23 12.69
N HIS A 161 11.15 5.46 12.60
CA HIS A 161 11.23 6.50 13.63
C HIS A 161 9.92 6.70 14.41
N ALA A 162 8.77 6.38 13.81
CA ALA A 162 7.45 6.48 14.43
C ALA A 162 6.44 5.53 13.77
#